data_e5c18316721e4df40df86acab86e83c2
#
_entry.id   e5c18316721e4df40df86acab86e83c2
#
_cell.length_a   1.000
_cell.length_b   1.000
_cell.length_c   1.000
_cell.angle_alpha   90.00
_cell.angle_beta   90.00
_cell.angle_gamma   90.00
#
_symmetry.space_group_name_H-M   'P 1'
#
loop_
_entity.id
_entity.type
_entity.pdbx_description
1 polymer ?
#
loop_
_entity_poly.entity_id
_entity_poly.type
_entity_poly.pdbx_seq_one_letter_code
_entity_poly.pdbx_strand_id
1 'polypeptide(L)'
;MKPPRNRTHDRRYQLARYRLRQAFPELFAMPRHPWKIGIWHDMAKLRPDLMYNKYVSWYIMDFARGKKYLMSVINGMPRIDVNGVIVEDVKPEHQEYARKLLEMK
;
A
#
# COMPACT_ATOMS: atom_id res chain seq x y z
N MET A 1 16.39 -3.02 -8.60
CA MET A 1 16.68 -4.45 -8.31
C MET A 1 15.37 -5.20 -8.09
N LYS A 2 15.22 -6.35 -8.73
CA LYS A 2 14.04 -7.19 -8.53
C LYS A 2 14.10 -7.86 -7.15
N PRO A 3 13.02 -7.84 -6.35
CA PRO A 3 13.00 -8.58 -5.09
C PRO A 3 13.04 -10.09 -5.34
N PRO A 4 13.57 -10.88 -4.40
CA PRO A 4 13.57 -12.35 -4.54
C PRO A 4 12.15 -12.90 -4.54
N ARG A 5 11.97 -14.08 -5.17
CA ARG A 5 10.68 -14.73 -5.30
C ARG A 5 10.00 -15.00 -3.96
N ASN A 6 10.78 -15.43 -2.99
CA ASN A 6 10.27 -15.85 -1.68
C ASN A 6 10.57 -14.82 -0.59
N ARG A 7 10.58 -13.54 -0.95
CA ARG A 7 10.88 -12.46 0.01
C ARG A 7 9.94 -12.45 1.20
N THR A 8 8.72 -12.95 1.03
CA THR A 8 7.75 -13.01 2.11
C THR A 8 8.17 -13.92 3.27
N HIS A 9 9.12 -14.83 3.03
CA HIS A 9 9.70 -15.69 4.07
C HIS A 9 10.95 -15.08 4.70
N ASP A 10 11.46 -13.97 4.17
CA ASP A 10 12.63 -13.30 4.70
C ASP A 10 12.26 -12.58 6.00
N ARG A 11 13.06 -12.78 7.05
CA ARG A 11 12.83 -12.14 8.35
C ARG A 11 12.82 -10.62 8.26
N ARG A 12 13.67 -10.06 7.38
CA ARG A 12 13.76 -8.61 7.19
C ARG A 12 12.48 -8.06 6.58
N TYR A 13 11.88 -8.81 5.66
CA TYR A 13 10.59 -8.47 5.07
C TYR A 13 9.48 -8.52 6.13
N GLN A 14 9.45 -9.58 6.94
CA GLN A 14 8.44 -9.72 8.00
C GLN A 14 8.57 -8.62 9.05
N LEU A 15 9.80 -8.24 9.41
CA LEU A 15 10.04 -7.15 10.35
C LEU A 15 9.59 -5.81 9.75
N ALA A 16 9.88 -5.58 8.48
CA ALA A 16 9.43 -4.38 7.77
C ALA A 16 7.90 -4.27 7.77
N ARG A 17 7.22 -5.38 7.47
CA ARG A 17 5.76 -5.47 7.52
C ARG A 17 5.24 -5.09 8.91
N TYR A 18 5.80 -5.67 9.95
CA TYR A 18 5.41 -5.39 11.34
C TYR A 18 5.60 -3.91 11.67
N ARG A 19 6.78 -3.38 11.42
CA ARG A 19 7.11 -1.97 11.72
C ARG A 19 6.22 -0.99 10.98
N LEU A 20 5.97 -1.28 9.71
CA LEU A 20 5.13 -0.41 8.88
C LEU A 20 3.70 -0.38 9.40
N ARG A 21 3.15 -1.53 9.75
CA ARG A 21 1.79 -1.64 10.29
C ARG A 21 1.67 -0.98 11.66
N GLN A 22 2.72 -1.02 12.47
CA GLN A 22 2.75 -0.33 13.75
C GLN A 22 2.80 1.19 13.58
N ALA A 23 3.55 1.67 12.58
CA ALA A 23 3.72 3.09 12.33
C ALA A 23 2.47 3.72 11.69
N PHE A 24 1.81 2.99 10.79
CA PHE A 24 0.67 3.51 10.00
C PHE A 24 -0.50 2.51 10.01
N PRO A 25 -1.07 2.20 11.19
CA PRO A 25 -2.09 1.15 11.29
C PRO A 25 -3.33 1.42 10.44
N GLU A 26 -3.71 2.68 10.23
CA GLU A 26 -4.92 3.04 9.48
C GLU A 26 -4.82 2.66 8.01
N LEU A 27 -3.62 2.63 7.45
CA LEU A 27 -3.42 2.27 6.04
C LEU A 27 -3.67 0.77 5.78
N PHE A 28 -3.63 -0.05 6.81
CA PHE A 28 -3.73 -1.51 6.68
C PHE A 28 -5.00 -2.07 7.34
N ALA A 29 -5.86 -1.18 7.86
CA ALA A 29 -7.09 -1.57 8.53
C ALA A 29 -8.15 -2.07 7.54
N MET A 30 -9.09 -2.87 8.05
CA MET A 30 -10.26 -3.29 7.29
C MET A 30 -11.43 -2.37 7.63
N PRO A 31 -12.31 -2.07 6.66
CA PRO A 31 -12.22 -2.44 5.24
C PRO A 31 -11.08 -1.71 4.53
N ARG A 32 -10.55 -2.32 3.47
CA ARG A 32 -9.47 -1.71 2.69
C ARG A 32 -9.94 -0.45 1.99
N HIS A 33 -9.08 0.57 1.99
CA HIS A 33 -9.28 1.80 1.24
C HIS A 33 -8.08 2.05 0.34
N PRO A 34 -8.28 2.64 -0.84
CA PRO A 34 -7.16 3.13 -1.62
C PRO A 34 -6.42 4.22 -0.84
N TRP A 35 -5.13 4.32 -1.05
CA TRP A 35 -4.31 5.33 -0.38
C TRP A 35 -4.29 6.63 -1.16
N LYS A 36 -4.15 7.74 -0.44
CA LYS A 36 -3.95 9.07 -1.01
C LYS A 36 -2.84 9.03 -2.06
N ILE A 37 -3.02 9.73 -3.18
CA ILE A 37 -1.97 9.91 -4.19
C ILE A 37 -0.82 10.68 -3.54
N GLY A 38 0.40 10.15 -3.66
CA GLY A 38 1.56 10.74 -3.00
C GLY A 38 1.74 10.31 -1.56
N ILE A 39 1.03 9.27 -1.11
CA ILE A 39 1.13 8.74 0.26
C ILE A 39 2.57 8.41 0.66
N TRP A 40 3.38 7.94 -0.30
CA TRP A 40 4.78 7.62 -0.06
C TRP A 40 5.54 8.81 0.53
N HIS A 41 5.33 10.00 -0.04
CA HIS A 41 5.99 11.22 0.43
C HIS A 41 5.55 11.58 1.85
N ASP A 42 4.26 11.40 2.15
CA ASP A 42 3.74 11.65 3.49
C ASP A 42 4.37 10.71 4.52
N MET A 43 4.44 9.42 4.19
CA MET A 43 5.06 8.41 5.05
C MET A 43 6.55 8.69 5.26
N ALA A 44 7.27 9.03 4.19
CA ALA A 44 8.71 9.31 4.26
C ALA A 44 9.00 10.56 5.08
N LYS A 45 8.12 11.54 5.04
CA LYS A 45 8.25 12.77 5.83
C LYS A 45 8.08 12.50 7.33
N LEU A 46 7.16 11.59 7.67
CA LEU A 46 6.86 11.25 9.06
C LEU A 46 7.85 10.23 9.65
N ARG A 47 8.26 9.26 8.83
CA ARG A 47 9.13 8.17 9.28
C ARG A 47 10.22 7.89 8.25
N PRO A 48 11.16 8.83 8.05
CA PRO A 48 12.24 8.63 7.09
C PRO A 48 13.13 7.42 7.44
N ASP A 49 13.32 7.16 8.73
CA ASP A 49 14.05 5.99 9.23
C ASP A 49 13.50 4.68 8.69
N LEU A 50 12.17 4.58 8.64
CA LEU A 50 11.47 3.38 8.21
C LEU A 50 11.40 3.28 6.68
N MET A 51 11.12 4.40 6.00
CA MET A 51 10.81 4.42 4.58
C MET A 51 12.03 4.24 3.66
N TYR A 52 13.24 4.42 4.17
CA TYR A 52 14.47 4.19 3.40
C TYR A 52 14.87 2.71 3.33
N ASN A 53 14.10 1.84 3.94
CA ASN A 53 14.36 0.40 3.95
C ASN A 53 13.72 -0.26 2.72
N LYS A 54 14.53 -1.01 1.94
CA LYS A 54 14.03 -1.66 0.71
C LYS A 54 12.95 -2.70 0.98
N TYR A 55 12.99 -3.37 2.13
CA TYR A 55 11.98 -4.37 2.49
C TYR A 55 10.63 -3.70 2.76
N VAL A 56 10.63 -2.50 3.32
CA VAL A 56 9.42 -1.69 3.50
C VAL A 56 8.85 -1.32 2.12
N SER A 57 9.70 -0.89 1.18
CA SER A 57 9.27 -0.57 -0.18
C SER A 57 8.63 -1.78 -0.87
N TRP A 58 9.26 -2.94 -0.76
CA TRP A 58 8.72 -4.17 -1.36
C TRP A 58 7.40 -4.57 -0.74
N TYR A 59 7.27 -4.44 0.58
CA TYR A 59 6.00 -4.75 1.25
C TYR A 59 4.87 -3.83 0.80
N ILE A 60 5.14 -2.52 0.70
CA ILE A 60 4.16 -1.54 0.23
C ILE A 60 3.72 -1.87 -1.20
N MET A 61 4.65 -2.19 -2.09
CA MET A 61 4.34 -2.57 -3.47
C MET A 61 3.48 -3.83 -3.53
N ASP A 62 3.84 -4.83 -2.73
CA ASP A 62 3.08 -6.10 -2.68
C ASP A 62 1.66 -5.84 -2.16
N PHE A 63 1.52 -5.03 -1.13
CA PHE A 63 0.22 -4.70 -0.56
C PHE A 63 -0.67 -3.97 -1.57
N ALA A 64 -0.12 -2.96 -2.24
CA ALA A 64 -0.88 -2.15 -3.20
C ALA A 64 -1.24 -2.92 -4.48
N ARG A 65 -0.58 -4.03 -4.75
CA ARG A 65 -0.90 -4.92 -5.88
C ARG A 65 -1.75 -6.11 -5.45
N GLY A 66 -2.04 -6.23 -4.16
CA GLY A 66 -2.85 -7.30 -3.63
C GLY A 66 -4.32 -7.18 -4.06
N LYS A 67 -5.00 -8.33 -4.13
CA LYS A 67 -6.40 -8.41 -4.57
C LYS A 67 -7.30 -7.48 -3.76
N LYS A 68 -7.19 -7.50 -2.45
CA LYS A 68 -8.05 -6.69 -1.57
C LYS A 68 -7.88 -5.20 -1.81
N TYR A 69 -6.64 -4.75 -1.99
CA TYR A 69 -6.37 -3.34 -2.28
C TYR A 69 -6.94 -2.95 -3.64
N LEU A 70 -6.65 -3.76 -4.68
CA LEU A 70 -7.16 -3.48 -6.03
C LEU A 70 -8.69 -3.46 -6.07
N MET A 71 -9.33 -4.37 -5.34
CA MET A 71 -10.80 -4.38 -5.24
C MET A 71 -11.34 -3.12 -4.59
N SER A 72 -10.64 -2.56 -3.60
CA SER A 72 -11.07 -1.31 -2.98
C SER A 72 -11.06 -0.14 -3.97
N VAL A 73 -10.08 -0.12 -4.87
CA VAL A 73 -10.01 0.88 -5.95
C VAL A 73 -11.14 0.67 -6.95
N ILE A 74 -11.33 -0.58 -7.41
CA ILE A 74 -12.37 -0.93 -8.38
C ILE A 74 -13.75 -0.59 -7.85
N ASN A 75 -13.99 -0.82 -6.57
CA ASN A 75 -15.27 -0.56 -5.92
C ASN A 75 -15.51 0.93 -5.61
N GLY A 76 -14.54 1.78 -5.93
CA GLY A 76 -14.69 3.22 -5.74
C GLY A 76 -14.66 3.67 -4.30
N MET A 77 -14.00 2.90 -3.43
CA MET A 77 -13.80 3.34 -2.05
C MET A 77 -12.97 4.62 -2.03
N PRO A 78 -13.32 5.59 -1.17
CA PRO A 78 -12.54 6.84 -1.12
C PRO A 78 -11.14 6.62 -0.60
N ARG A 79 -10.20 7.45 -1.07
CA ARG A 79 -8.80 7.40 -0.67
C ARG A 79 -8.62 7.98 0.72
N ILE A 80 -7.72 7.37 1.49
CA ILE A 80 -7.41 7.81 2.85
C ILE A 80 -5.95 8.24 2.98
N ASP A 81 -5.68 9.14 3.91
CA ASP A 81 -4.32 9.55 4.29
C ASP A 81 -3.74 8.61 5.36
N VAL A 82 -2.56 8.95 5.88
CA VAL A 82 -1.86 8.13 6.89
C VAL A 82 -2.63 7.99 8.20
N ASN A 83 -3.58 8.88 8.45
CA ASN A 83 -4.42 8.86 9.65
C ASN A 83 -5.79 8.22 9.41
N GLY A 84 -6.02 7.70 8.22
CA GLY A 84 -7.31 7.10 7.86
C GLY A 84 -8.39 8.10 7.49
N VAL A 85 -8.03 9.37 7.32
CA VAL A 85 -8.98 10.42 6.94
C VAL A 85 -9.23 10.37 5.44
N ILE A 86 -10.50 10.42 5.04
CA ILE A 86 -10.89 10.45 3.63
C ILE A 86 -10.45 11.79 3.03
N VAL A 87 -9.70 11.74 1.93
CA VAL A 87 -9.12 12.93 1.30
C VAL A 87 -9.58 13.16 -0.13
N GLU A 88 -9.92 12.10 -0.87
CA GLU A 88 -10.34 12.24 -2.27
C GLU A 88 -11.02 10.96 -2.76
N ASP A 89 -11.75 11.08 -3.87
CA ASP A 89 -12.36 9.93 -4.53
C ASP A 89 -11.39 9.33 -5.55
N VAL A 90 -11.59 8.04 -5.85
CA VAL A 90 -10.85 7.35 -6.90
C VAL A 90 -11.39 7.79 -8.26
N LYS A 91 -10.50 8.11 -9.19
CA LYS A 91 -10.89 8.49 -10.55
C LYS A 91 -11.21 7.24 -11.39
N PRO A 92 -12.12 7.37 -12.39
CA PRO A 92 -12.45 6.23 -13.26
C PRO A 92 -11.26 5.58 -13.95
N GLU A 93 -10.27 6.35 -14.38
CA GLU A 93 -9.07 5.83 -15.02
C GLU A 93 -8.22 4.99 -14.04
N HIS A 94 -8.24 5.33 -12.76
CA HIS A 94 -7.54 4.53 -11.75
C HIS A 94 -8.27 3.22 -11.49
N GLN A 95 -9.59 3.22 -11.53
CA GLN A 95 -10.39 2.00 -11.41
C GLN A 95 -10.12 1.04 -12.57
N GLU A 96 -10.05 1.59 -13.78
CA GLU A 96 -9.76 0.79 -14.98
C GLU A 96 -8.36 0.18 -14.92
N TYR A 97 -7.38 0.97 -14.47
CA TYR A 97 -6.01 0.46 -14.28
C TYR A 97 -5.97 -0.68 -13.26
N ALA A 98 -6.70 -0.53 -12.16
CA ALA A 98 -6.79 -1.57 -11.14
C ALA A 98 -7.43 -2.86 -11.67
N ARG A 99 -8.45 -2.73 -12.52
CA ARG A 99 -9.06 -3.91 -13.18
C ARG A 99 -8.06 -4.65 -14.04
N LYS A 100 -7.28 -3.91 -14.82
CA LYS A 100 -6.23 -4.49 -15.67
C LYS A 100 -5.16 -5.21 -14.85
N LEU A 101 -4.72 -4.60 -13.76
CA LEU A 101 -3.75 -5.23 -12.87
C LEU A 101 -4.30 -6.52 -12.26
N LEU A 102 -5.55 -6.52 -11.87
CA LEU A 102 -6.19 -7.70 -11.28
C LEU A 102 -6.33 -8.84 -12.28
N GLU A 103 -6.66 -8.51 -13.54
CA GLU A 103 -6.77 -9.51 -14.63
C GLU A 103 -5.43 -10.17 -14.96
N MET A 104 -4.32 -9.50 -14.69
CA MET A 104 -2.98 -10.02 -14.95
C MET A 104 -2.49 -11.02 -13.92
N LYS A 105 -3.24 -11.25 -12.87
CA LYS A 105 -2.85 -12.16 -11.79
C LYS A 105 -3.35 -13.60 -11.99
#